data_530105ef757c7bf0c9c69941a8185b9f
#
_entry.id   530105ef757c7bf0c9c69941a8185b9f
#
_cell.length_a   1.000
_cell.length_b   1.000
_cell.length_c   1.000
_cell.angle_alpha   90.00
_cell.angle_beta   90.00
_cell.angle_gamma   90.00
#
_symmetry.space_group_name_H-M   'P 1'
#
loop_
_entity.id
_entity.type
_entity.pdbx_description
1 polymer ?
#
loop_
_entity_poly.entity_id
_entity_poly.type
_entity_poly.pdbx_seq_one_letter_code
_entity_poly.pdbx_strand_id
1 'polypeptide(L)'
;MFEGLSEKLERSFKILKGQGHITEINVAETLKEVRKALLDADVSYKIAKDVTNNIKEKALGQKILTSISPGQLMVKIVHDELAELMGGDHAEINIKANPAIVLIAGLQGSGKTTFSAKLANFLKSKRGKSVLLVAGDVYRPAAIDQLKVLGEQVGVEVYTEIESKDPVSIAENAVKYAKEHNKSVVIIDTAGRLAVDEQMMDEIAAVKAKVNPHETLFVVDSMTGQDAVNTAKAFNDRLDFDGVVLTKLDGDTRGGAALTIRSVVDKPIKFVGLGEKMDALDIFYPKRMADRILGMGDIVTLVEKAQEQFDAEEASKLKKKLAKNEFNFNDFLKQIQQIKRMGSIKDLAAMIPGMNKISDEDIDEDAFKSIEAIIGSMTPAERENPKILNGSRRRRIAMGSGTDIVEVNRLIKQFEETSKMMRLMTTGGAKKMMQMMSQMRRR
;
A
#
# COMPACT_ATOMS: atom_id res chain seq x y z
N MET A 1 2.03 3.18 -8.66
CA MET A 1 2.36 4.17 -7.60
C MET A 1 3.72 4.79 -7.91
N PHE A 2 3.80 6.10 -8.04
CA PHE A 2 5.04 6.88 -8.28
C PHE A 2 5.85 6.53 -9.54
N GLU A 3 5.30 5.80 -10.49
CA GLU A 3 6.03 5.29 -11.68
C GLU A 3 6.70 6.41 -12.47
N GLY A 4 5.97 7.51 -12.73
CA GLY A 4 6.51 8.66 -13.46
C GLY A 4 7.67 9.37 -12.73
N LEU A 5 7.59 9.49 -11.40
CA LEU A 5 8.67 10.08 -10.60
C LEU A 5 9.87 9.15 -10.51
N SER A 6 9.62 7.86 -10.24
CA SER A 6 10.68 6.82 -10.13
C SER A 6 11.52 6.70 -11.40
N GLU A 7 10.88 6.66 -12.57
CA GLU A 7 11.61 6.59 -13.86
C GLU A 7 12.51 7.82 -14.09
N LYS A 8 12.01 9.01 -13.79
CA LYS A 8 12.77 10.25 -13.98
C LYS A 8 13.98 10.33 -13.03
N LEU A 9 13.78 9.94 -11.76
CA LEU A 9 14.87 9.87 -10.78
C LEU A 9 15.90 8.79 -11.17
N GLU A 10 15.46 7.61 -11.60
CA GLU A 10 16.36 6.55 -12.06
C GLU A 10 17.23 7.01 -13.25
N ARG A 11 16.65 7.75 -14.20
CA ARG A 11 17.40 8.36 -15.33
C ARG A 11 18.44 9.37 -14.84
N SER A 12 18.07 10.23 -13.89
CA SER A 12 18.98 11.23 -13.32
C SER A 12 20.20 10.58 -12.65
N PHE A 13 20.02 9.46 -11.95
CA PHE A 13 21.13 8.74 -11.32
C PHE A 13 22.02 7.95 -12.30
N LYS A 14 21.52 7.62 -13.51
CA LYS A 14 22.35 6.99 -14.54
C LYS A 14 23.49 7.89 -15.01
N ILE A 15 23.34 9.21 -14.93
CA ILE A 15 24.37 10.19 -15.26
C ILE A 15 25.60 10.01 -14.36
N LEU A 16 25.41 9.62 -13.10
CA LEU A 16 26.48 9.38 -12.13
C LEU A 16 27.07 7.95 -12.18
N LYS A 17 26.40 7.00 -12.86
CA LYS A 17 26.91 5.64 -13.04
C LYS A 17 28.10 5.65 -13.96
N GLY A 18 29.26 5.24 -13.44
CA GLY A 18 30.53 5.17 -14.19
C GLY A 18 31.49 6.34 -13.92
N GLN A 19 31.10 7.32 -13.10
CA GLN A 19 32.00 8.40 -12.70
C GLN A 19 32.77 8.02 -11.42
N GLY A 20 34.10 8.21 -11.46
CA GLY A 20 34.97 7.84 -10.35
C GLY A 20 34.95 8.80 -9.15
N HIS A 21 34.45 10.03 -9.33
CA HIS A 21 34.43 11.08 -8.31
C HIS A 21 33.16 11.93 -8.38
N ILE A 22 32.67 12.39 -7.21
CA ILE A 22 31.66 13.44 -7.12
C ILE A 22 32.36 14.78 -7.41
N THR A 23 31.99 15.43 -8.51
CA THR A 23 32.41 16.79 -8.82
C THR A 23 31.22 17.72 -8.67
N GLU A 24 31.48 19.00 -8.41
CA GLU A 24 30.44 20.01 -8.29
C GLU A 24 29.56 20.08 -9.57
N ILE A 25 30.17 19.89 -10.73
CA ILE A 25 29.47 19.89 -12.03
C ILE A 25 28.50 18.72 -12.13
N ASN A 26 28.93 17.49 -11.80
CA ASN A 26 28.11 16.29 -11.89
C ASN A 26 26.93 16.33 -10.91
N VAL A 27 27.17 16.85 -9.71
CA VAL A 27 26.13 17.09 -8.70
C VAL A 27 25.11 18.09 -9.22
N ALA A 28 25.56 19.22 -9.79
CA ALA A 28 24.68 20.25 -10.30
C ALA A 28 23.77 19.76 -11.43
N GLU A 29 24.32 18.97 -12.37
CA GLU A 29 23.53 18.37 -13.45
C GLU A 29 22.49 17.38 -12.92
N THR A 30 22.89 16.47 -12.03
CA THR A 30 21.97 15.50 -11.41
C THR A 30 20.86 16.21 -10.62
N LEU A 31 21.20 17.24 -9.84
CA LEU A 31 20.24 17.99 -9.06
C LEU A 31 19.27 18.81 -9.92
N LYS A 32 19.68 19.25 -11.09
CA LYS A 32 18.79 19.91 -12.06
C LYS A 32 17.71 18.92 -12.54
N GLU A 33 18.10 17.69 -12.86
CA GLU A 33 17.16 16.65 -13.28
C GLU A 33 16.26 16.17 -12.12
N VAL A 34 16.81 16.01 -10.91
CA VAL A 34 16.03 15.70 -9.70
C VAL A 34 14.98 16.78 -9.43
N ARG A 35 15.36 18.07 -9.52
CA ARG A 35 14.42 19.19 -9.38
C ARG A 35 13.32 19.15 -10.42
N LYS A 36 13.68 18.88 -11.68
CA LYS A 36 12.70 18.74 -12.76
C LYS A 36 11.75 17.57 -12.50
N ALA A 37 12.25 16.42 -12.04
CA ALA A 37 11.43 15.27 -11.70
C ALA A 37 10.43 15.60 -10.57
N LEU A 38 10.85 16.33 -9.53
CA LEU A 38 9.97 16.77 -8.44
C LEU A 38 8.90 17.76 -8.94
N LEU A 39 9.26 18.72 -9.80
CA LEU A 39 8.29 19.66 -10.39
C LEU A 39 7.27 18.94 -11.28
N ASP A 40 7.71 17.99 -12.09
CA ASP A 40 6.83 17.18 -12.94
C ASP A 40 5.91 16.25 -12.10
N ALA A 41 6.30 16.00 -10.85
CA ALA A 41 5.50 15.27 -9.86
C ALA A 41 4.54 16.18 -9.06
N ASP A 42 4.30 17.42 -9.50
CA ASP A 42 3.46 18.42 -8.83
C ASP A 42 3.97 18.89 -7.45
N VAL A 43 5.27 18.73 -7.16
CA VAL A 43 5.91 19.36 -5.99
C VAL A 43 6.12 20.83 -6.25
N SER A 44 5.78 21.71 -5.29
CA SER A 44 5.96 23.14 -5.46
C SER A 44 7.42 23.53 -5.71
N TYR A 45 7.66 24.58 -6.52
CA TYR A 45 9.02 25.04 -6.86
C TYR A 45 9.87 25.34 -5.62
N LYS A 46 9.27 25.95 -4.59
CA LYS A 46 9.96 26.26 -3.34
C LYS A 46 10.49 24.99 -2.68
N ILE A 47 9.65 24.01 -2.49
CA ILE A 47 10.02 22.74 -1.85
C ILE A 47 11.05 21.96 -2.69
N ALA A 48 10.83 21.88 -4.01
CA ALA A 48 11.78 21.22 -4.91
C ALA A 48 13.16 21.89 -4.89
N LYS A 49 13.22 23.23 -4.77
CA LYS A 49 14.46 24.00 -4.63
C LYS A 49 15.13 23.74 -3.30
N ASP A 50 14.39 23.77 -2.19
CA ASP A 50 14.93 23.57 -0.84
C ASP A 50 15.51 22.16 -0.71
N VAL A 51 14.76 21.12 -1.12
CA VAL A 51 15.23 19.73 -1.15
C VAL A 51 16.52 19.58 -1.96
N THR A 52 16.56 20.12 -3.18
CA THR A 52 17.76 20.01 -4.02
C THR A 52 18.96 20.79 -3.49
N ASN A 53 18.74 21.90 -2.76
CA ASN A 53 19.81 22.63 -2.09
C ASN A 53 20.37 21.81 -0.90
N ASN A 54 19.51 21.22 -0.07
CA ASN A 54 19.91 20.35 1.04
C ASN A 54 20.73 19.15 0.53
N ILE A 55 20.26 18.51 -0.57
CA ILE A 55 21.00 17.42 -1.20
C ILE A 55 22.38 17.91 -1.66
N LYS A 56 22.47 19.11 -2.28
CA LYS A 56 23.74 19.69 -2.71
C LYS A 56 24.71 19.87 -1.54
N GLU A 57 24.26 20.48 -0.46
CA GLU A 57 25.10 20.71 0.75
C GLU A 57 25.58 19.40 1.36
N LYS A 58 24.67 18.40 1.50
CA LYS A 58 25.03 17.09 2.03
C LYS A 58 26.01 16.34 1.11
N ALA A 59 25.85 16.45 -0.23
CA ALA A 59 26.73 15.80 -1.19
C ALA A 59 28.15 16.40 -1.22
N LEU A 60 28.27 17.72 -1.12
CA LEU A 60 29.56 18.42 -1.14
C LEU A 60 30.28 18.38 0.22
N GLY A 61 29.54 18.25 1.31
CA GLY A 61 30.08 18.21 2.68
C GLY A 61 30.63 16.84 3.11
N GLN A 62 30.30 15.76 2.40
CA GLN A 62 30.74 14.41 2.78
C GLN A 62 32.09 14.06 2.14
N LYS A 63 33.08 13.70 2.98
CA LYS A 63 34.30 13.01 2.51
C LYS A 63 33.87 11.63 1.99
N ILE A 64 34.12 11.36 0.71
CA ILE A 64 33.83 10.06 0.09
C ILE A 64 34.60 8.98 0.83
N LEU A 65 33.90 8.11 1.54
CA LEU A 65 34.48 6.88 2.06
C LEU A 65 34.85 6.00 0.86
N THR A 66 36.05 5.51 0.82
CA THR A 66 36.70 4.75 -0.30
C THR A 66 35.91 3.48 -0.70
N SER A 67 34.89 3.08 0.04
CA SER A 67 34.12 1.86 -0.15
C SER A 67 32.75 2.03 -0.86
N ILE A 68 32.30 3.27 -1.11
CA ILE A 68 30.98 3.55 -1.70
C ILE A 68 31.15 4.31 -3.00
N SER A 69 30.45 3.89 -4.07
CA SER A 69 30.50 4.62 -5.34
C SER A 69 29.78 5.98 -5.22
N PRO A 70 30.22 7.02 -5.97
CA PRO A 70 29.58 8.33 -5.97
C PRO A 70 28.07 8.28 -6.24
N GLY A 71 27.63 7.43 -7.17
CA GLY A 71 26.22 7.25 -7.48
C GLY A 71 25.42 6.64 -6.31
N GLN A 72 25.97 5.67 -5.59
CA GLN A 72 25.33 5.08 -4.42
C GLN A 72 25.18 6.09 -3.26
N LEU A 73 26.22 6.91 -3.05
CA LEU A 73 26.16 7.96 -2.04
C LEU A 73 25.07 8.99 -2.38
N MET A 74 24.98 9.41 -3.65
CA MET A 74 23.94 10.35 -4.07
C MET A 74 22.53 9.77 -3.91
N VAL A 75 22.30 8.50 -4.30
CA VAL A 75 21.02 7.81 -4.10
C VAL A 75 20.65 7.78 -2.63
N LYS A 76 21.61 7.49 -1.74
CA LYS A 76 21.39 7.50 -0.29
C LYS A 76 21.00 8.90 0.22
N ILE A 77 21.69 9.95 -0.20
CA ILE A 77 21.40 11.32 0.22
C ILE A 77 20.01 11.74 -0.25
N VAL A 78 19.63 11.43 -1.50
CA VAL A 78 18.28 11.71 -2.02
C VAL A 78 17.24 10.92 -1.28
N HIS A 79 17.48 9.64 -0.97
CA HIS A 79 16.57 8.82 -0.18
C HIS A 79 16.30 9.45 1.20
N ASP A 80 17.37 9.82 1.90
CA ASP A 80 17.26 10.39 3.25
C ASP A 80 16.52 11.73 3.22
N GLU A 81 16.77 12.59 2.22
CA GLU A 81 16.05 13.86 2.04
C GLU A 81 14.56 13.66 1.71
N LEU A 82 14.23 12.70 0.85
CA LEU A 82 12.83 12.38 0.54
C LEU A 82 12.12 11.83 1.78
N ALA A 83 12.78 10.95 2.54
CA ALA A 83 12.22 10.42 3.78
C ALA A 83 11.99 11.54 4.80
N GLU A 84 12.94 12.47 4.96
CA GLU A 84 12.83 13.62 5.87
C GLU A 84 11.71 14.58 5.46
N LEU A 85 11.59 14.87 4.16
CA LEU A 85 10.50 15.67 3.60
C LEU A 85 9.12 15.10 3.94
N MET A 86 8.98 13.77 3.92
CA MET A 86 7.75 13.06 4.25
C MET A 86 7.55 12.86 5.77
N GLY A 87 8.54 13.22 6.60
CA GLY A 87 8.41 13.17 8.06
C GLY A 87 9.43 12.34 8.82
N GLY A 88 10.37 11.71 8.14
CA GLY A 88 11.44 10.90 8.73
C GLY A 88 10.97 9.57 9.30
N ASP A 89 10.23 9.60 10.40
CA ASP A 89 9.68 8.41 11.04
C ASP A 89 8.16 8.36 10.92
N HIS A 90 7.58 7.16 11.10
CA HIS A 90 6.13 6.98 11.08
C HIS A 90 5.49 7.56 12.35
N ALA A 91 4.24 8.02 12.23
CA ALA A 91 3.45 8.52 13.34
C ALA A 91 2.29 7.57 13.64
N GLU A 92 2.19 7.12 14.88
CA GLU A 92 1.09 6.27 15.32
C GLU A 92 -0.22 7.05 15.52
N ILE A 93 -1.35 6.36 15.33
CA ILE A 93 -2.66 6.89 15.68
C ILE A 93 -2.85 6.89 17.20
N ASN A 94 -3.41 7.96 17.77
CA ASN A 94 -3.65 8.08 19.19
C ASN A 94 -4.97 7.41 19.62
N ILE A 95 -4.90 6.14 19.98
CA ILE A 95 -6.02 5.33 20.45
C ILE A 95 -5.79 4.76 21.85
N LYS A 96 -5.13 5.54 22.73
CA LYS A 96 -4.79 5.13 24.10
C LYS A 96 -5.97 5.23 25.06
N ALA A 97 -6.91 6.14 24.79
CA ALA A 97 -8.11 6.33 25.63
C ALA A 97 -9.14 5.19 25.43
N ASN A 98 -10.11 5.08 26.30
CA ASN A 98 -11.20 4.10 26.23
C ASN A 98 -12.56 4.74 26.61
N PRO A 99 -13.46 5.00 25.65
CA PRO A 99 -13.24 4.88 24.21
C PRO A 99 -12.30 5.97 23.68
N ALA A 100 -11.44 5.62 22.74
CA ALA A 100 -10.71 6.59 21.94
C ALA A 100 -11.64 7.11 20.83
N ILE A 101 -11.70 8.41 20.65
CA ILE A 101 -12.55 9.06 19.65
C ILE A 101 -11.68 9.51 18.48
N VAL A 102 -12.00 9.05 17.29
CA VAL A 102 -11.33 9.40 16.02
C VAL A 102 -12.32 10.13 15.14
N LEU A 103 -12.01 11.38 14.78
CA LEU A 103 -12.82 12.20 13.89
C LEU A 103 -12.22 12.18 12.49
N ILE A 104 -13.04 11.88 11.47
CA ILE A 104 -12.62 11.82 10.08
C ILE A 104 -13.16 13.05 9.34
N ALA A 105 -12.26 13.84 8.76
CA ALA A 105 -12.58 15.07 8.02
C ALA A 105 -12.01 15.03 6.60
N GLY A 106 -12.60 15.81 5.67
CA GLY A 106 -12.11 15.92 4.29
C GLY A 106 -13.24 16.23 3.30
N LEU A 107 -12.89 16.48 2.03
CA LEU A 107 -13.85 16.79 0.97
C LEU A 107 -14.69 15.58 0.55
N GLN A 108 -15.77 15.81 -0.17
CA GLN A 108 -16.56 14.79 -0.83
C GLN A 108 -15.70 14.06 -1.87
N GLY A 109 -15.81 12.73 -1.94
CA GLY A 109 -15.04 11.92 -2.88
C GLY A 109 -13.59 11.65 -2.46
N SER A 110 -13.11 12.23 -1.34
CA SER A 110 -11.76 11.94 -0.83
C SER A 110 -11.61 10.52 -0.23
N GLY A 111 -12.69 9.76 -0.10
CA GLY A 111 -12.66 8.39 0.41
C GLY A 111 -12.84 8.25 1.93
N LYS A 112 -13.37 9.26 2.65
CA LYS A 112 -13.59 9.24 4.10
C LYS A 112 -14.35 8.00 4.59
N THR A 113 -15.52 7.75 4.04
CA THR A 113 -16.40 6.63 4.44
C THR A 113 -15.73 5.28 4.23
N THR A 114 -15.07 5.09 3.09
CA THR A 114 -14.29 3.88 2.81
C THR A 114 -13.09 3.76 3.75
N PHE A 115 -12.39 4.86 4.01
CA PHE A 115 -11.28 4.89 4.96
C PHE A 115 -11.74 4.58 6.39
N SER A 116 -12.88 5.13 6.84
CA SER A 116 -13.47 4.85 8.15
C SER A 116 -13.69 3.34 8.36
N ALA A 117 -14.26 2.66 7.35
CA ALA A 117 -14.43 1.21 7.39
C ALA A 117 -13.11 0.43 7.36
N LYS A 118 -12.14 0.86 6.53
CA LYS A 118 -10.80 0.25 6.48
C LYS A 118 -10.05 0.43 7.80
N LEU A 119 -10.12 1.61 8.40
CA LEU A 119 -9.51 1.88 9.71
C LEU A 119 -10.17 1.01 10.79
N ALA A 120 -11.49 0.86 10.77
CA ALA A 120 -12.22 -0.01 11.69
C ALA A 120 -11.77 -1.48 11.54
N ASN A 121 -11.65 -1.96 10.29
CA ASN A 121 -11.12 -3.30 10.01
C ASN A 121 -9.69 -3.47 10.51
N PHE A 122 -8.82 -2.51 10.24
CA PHE A 122 -7.42 -2.50 10.71
C PHE A 122 -7.33 -2.56 12.25
N LEU A 123 -8.09 -1.71 12.94
CA LEU A 123 -8.07 -1.66 14.40
C LEU A 123 -8.64 -2.91 15.04
N LYS A 124 -9.68 -3.50 14.44
CA LYS A 124 -10.26 -4.77 14.89
C LYS A 124 -9.30 -5.94 14.66
N SER A 125 -8.81 -6.10 13.43
CA SER A 125 -8.04 -7.28 13.03
C SER A 125 -6.57 -7.25 13.49
N LYS A 126 -5.93 -6.07 13.45
CA LYS A 126 -4.49 -5.93 13.75
C LYS A 126 -4.22 -5.45 15.18
N ARG A 127 -5.18 -4.74 15.80
CA ARG A 127 -5.00 -4.16 17.15
C ARG A 127 -5.96 -4.74 18.19
N GLY A 128 -6.85 -5.67 17.81
CA GLY A 128 -7.81 -6.33 18.71
C GLY A 128 -8.81 -5.36 19.36
N LYS A 129 -9.13 -4.23 18.71
CA LYS A 129 -10.02 -3.20 19.28
C LYS A 129 -11.48 -3.49 19.00
N SER A 130 -12.37 -3.20 19.96
CA SER A 130 -13.82 -3.14 19.74
C SER A 130 -14.17 -1.76 19.19
N VAL A 131 -14.58 -1.69 17.92
CA VAL A 131 -14.80 -0.43 17.20
C VAL A 131 -16.27 -0.17 16.98
N LEU A 132 -16.68 1.11 17.06
CA LEU A 132 -17.97 1.63 16.64
C LEU A 132 -17.75 2.64 15.51
N LEU A 133 -18.44 2.44 14.39
CA LEU A 133 -18.52 3.42 13.30
C LEU A 133 -19.71 4.33 13.55
N VAL A 134 -19.59 5.63 13.24
CA VAL A 134 -20.68 6.60 13.41
C VAL A 134 -20.95 7.32 12.11
N ALA A 135 -22.20 7.25 11.62
CA ALA A 135 -22.63 7.91 10.40
C ALA A 135 -22.99 9.38 10.69
N GLY A 136 -22.02 10.28 10.56
CA GLY A 136 -22.19 11.72 10.76
C GLY A 136 -22.53 12.50 9.49
N ASP A 137 -22.62 11.89 8.30
CA ASP A 137 -23.06 12.53 7.06
C ASP A 137 -24.60 12.49 6.98
N VAL A 138 -25.22 13.43 7.66
CA VAL A 138 -26.70 13.56 7.76
C VAL A 138 -27.35 14.08 6.48
N TYR A 139 -26.59 14.62 5.54
CA TYR A 139 -27.11 15.24 4.31
C TYR A 139 -27.31 14.25 3.18
N ARG A 140 -26.66 13.09 3.25
CA ARG A 140 -26.67 12.09 2.19
C ARG A 140 -27.11 10.72 2.73
N PRO A 141 -28.39 10.36 2.61
CA PRO A 141 -28.87 9.04 3.04
C PRO A 141 -28.05 7.88 2.46
N ALA A 142 -27.65 7.98 1.19
CA ALA A 142 -26.81 6.99 0.54
C ALA A 142 -25.44 6.81 1.22
N ALA A 143 -24.87 7.84 1.86
CA ALA A 143 -23.60 7.71 2.60
C ALA A 143 -23.80 6.93 3.91
N ILE A 144 -24.93 7.10 4.58
CA ILE A 144 -25.31 6.32 5.78
C ILE A 144 -25.44 4.85 5.40
N ASP A 145 -26.16 4.55 4.32
CA ASP A 145 -26.34 3.18 3.85
C ASP A 145 -25.02 2.56 3.38
N GLN A 146 -24.19 3.33 2.70
CA GLN A 146 -22.83 2.91 2.32
C GLN A 146 -22.02 2.52 3.56
N LEU A 147 -22.02 3.34 4.61
CA LEU A 147 -21.25 3.03 5.82
C LEU A 147 -21.78 1.78 6.53
N LYS A 148 -23.13 1.56 6.53
CA LYS A 148 -23.74 0.32 7.05
C LYS A 148 -23.26 -0.91 6.30
N VAL A 149 -23.33 -0.90 4.96
CA VAL A 149 -22.86 -2.02 4.11
C VAL A 149 -21.39 -2.31 4.37
N LEU A 150 -20.54 -1.27 4.44
CA LEU A 150 -19.14 -1.43 4.73
C LEU A 150 -18.87 -1.95 6.15
N GLY A 151 -19.66 -1.48 7.13
CA GLY A 151 -19.62 -1.96 8.51
C GLY A 151 -19.97 -3.45 8.61
N GLU A 152 -21.03 -3.90 7.93
CA GLU A 152 -21.40 -5.30 7.83
C GLU A 152 -20.29 -6.14 7.18
N GLN A 153 -19.70 -5.65 6.08
CA GLN A 153 -18.62 -6.33 5.37
C GLN A 153 -17.41 -6.60 6.26
N VAL A 154 -17.06 -5.65 7.15
CA VAL A 154 -15.93 -5.80 8.08
C VAL A 154 -16.34 -6.34 9.46
N GLY A 155 -17.66 -6.57 9.66
CA GLY A 155 -18.22 -7.05 10.92
C GLY A 155 -18.03 -6.06 12.07
N VAL A 156 -18.23 -4.76 11.80
CA VAL A 156 -18.16 -3.66 12.77
C VAL A 156 -19.53 -2.97 12.85
N GLU A 157 -19.98 -2.71 14.06
CA GLU A 157 -21.25 -2.04 14.32
C GLU A 157 -21.22 -0.58 13.86
N VAL A 158 -22.36 -0.13 13.28
CA VAL A 158 -22.54 1.25 12.80
C VAL A 158 -23.67 1.91 13.58
N TYR A 159 -23.34 3.00 14.27
CA TYR A 159 -24.30 3.84 14.96
C TYR A 159 -24.91 4.86 13.99
N THR A 160 -26.24 4.95 13.97
CA THR A 160 -26.98 5.89 13.12
C THR A 160 -28.21 6.41 13.84
N GLU A 161 -28.55 7.70 13.63
CA GLU A 161 -29.79 8.32 14.03
C GLU A 161 -30.47 8.90 12.78
N ILE A 162 -31.40 8.13 12.18
CA ILE A 162 -31.99 8.46 10.87
C ILE A 162 -32.86 9.74 10.92
N GLU A 163 -33.50 9.99 12.07
CA GLU A 163 -34.40 11.15 12.25
C GLU A 163 -33.62 12.45 12.62
N SER A 164 -32.42 12.34 13.14
CA SER A 164 -31.62 13.47 13.53
C SER A 164 -30.87 14.06 12.34
N LYS A 165 -30.92 15.39 12.22
CA LYS A 165 -30.14 16.16 11.25
C LYS A 165 -29.00 16.96 11.89
N ASP A 166 -28.74 16.73 13.17
CA ASP A 166 -27.67 17.39 13.92
C ASP A 166 -26.46 16.45 14.13
N PRO A 167 -25.39 16.61 13.35
CA PRO A 167 -24.22 15.76 13.46
C PRO A 167 -23.50 15.88 14.80
N VAL A 168 -23.64 17.03 15.50
CA VAL A 168 -23.05 17.24 16.83
C VAL A 168 -23.73 16.36 17.87
N SER A 169 -25.06 16.34 17.86
CA SER A 169 -25.88 15.50 18.74
C SER A 169 -25.64 14.02 18.49
N ILE A 170 -25.61 13.60 17.22
CA ILE A 170 -25.34 12.21 16.82
C ILE A 170 -23.97 11.76 17.35
N ALA A 171 -22.95 12.59 17.17
CA ALA A 171 -21.59 12.27 17.64
C ALA A 171 -21.53 12.15 19.18
N GLU A 172 -22.19 13.05 19.92
CA GLU A 172 -22.27 12.97 21.38
C GLU A 172 -22.96 11.70 21.85
N ASN A 173 -24.13 11.39 21.26
CA ASN A 173 -24.91 10.21 21.62
C ASN A 173 -24.18 8.91 21.28
N ALA A 174 -23.48 8.88 20.12
CA ALA A 174 -22.64 7.75 19.74
C ALA A 174 -21.50 7.49 20.75
N VAL A 175 -20.88 8.54 21.29
CA VAL A 175 -19.84 8.40 22.32
C VAL A 175 -20.44 7.86 23.63
N LYS A 176 -21.66 8.28 24.03
CA LYS A 176 -22.37 7.73 25.19
C LYS A 176 -22.66 6.24 24.95
N TYR A 177 -23.26 5.93 23.80
CA TYR A 177 -23.53 4.56 23.39
C TYR A 177 -22.30 3.66 23.43
N ALA A 178 -21.16 4.16 22.92
CA ALA A 178 -19.91 3.43 22.92
C ALA A 178 -19.42 3.08 24.35
N LYS A 179 -19.60 3.99 25.30
CA LYS A 179 -19.25 3.74 26.73
C LYS A 179 -20.14 2.66 27.33
N GLU A 180 -21.45 2.73 27.08
CA GLU A 180 -22.45 1.78 27.59
C GLU A 180 -22.23 0.36 27.02
N HIS A 181 -21.77 0.27 25.74
CA HIS A 181 -21.57 -1.00 25.04
C HIS A 181 -20.10 -1.45 25.03
N ASN A 182 -19.23 -0.88 25.88
CA ASN A 182 -17.83 -1.26 26.00
C ASN A 182 -17.04 -1.24 24.69
N LYS A 183 -17.33 -0.25 23.81
CA LYS A 183 -16.51 -0.03 22.60
C LYS A 183 -15.25 0.70 22.97
N SER A 184 -14.10 0.23 22.49
CA SER A 184 -12.81 0.81 22.81
C SER A 184 -12.39 1.95 21.88
N VAL A 185 -12.98 2.01 20.67
CA VAL A 185 -12.73 3.07 19.68
C VAL A 185 -14.05 3.48 19.01
N VAL A 186 -14.22 4.79 18.84
CA VAL A 186 -15.34 5.39 18.08
C VAL A 186 -14.75 6.13 16.90
N ILE A 187 -15.16 5.80 15.68
CA ILE A 187 -14.76 6.46 14.44
C ILE A 187 -15.97 7.23 13.90
N ILE A 188 -15.85 8.56 13.86
CA ILE A 188 -16.93 9.45 13.40
C ILE A 188 -16.64 9.85 11.95
N ASP A 189 -17.43 9.31 11.01
CA ASP A 189 -17.38 9.70 9.60
C ASP A 189 -18.24 10.95 9.38
N THR A 190 -17.61 12.06 8.96
CA THR A 190 -18.33 13.34 8.78
C THR A 190 -18.75 13.57 7.33
N ALA A 191 -19.70 14.46 7.15
CA ALA A 191 -20.09 14.94 5.84
C ALA A 191 -18.89 15.55 5.09
N GLY A 192 -18.94 15.50 3.77
CA GLY A 192 -17.99 16.20 2.91
C GLY A 192 -18.75 16.96 1.83
N ARG A 193 -18.26 18.14 1.47
CA ARG A 193 -18.75 18.92 0.32
C ARG A 193 -17.72 18.93 -0.81
N LEU A 194 -18.15 19.34 -1.99
CA LEU A 194 -17.30 19.36 -3.18
C LEU A 194 -16.15 20.38 -3.08
N ALA A 195 -16.34 21.42 -2.28
CA ALA A 195 -15.33 22.44 -2.03
C ALA A 195 -15.30 22.79 -0.54
N VAL A 196 -14.22 23.43 -0.12
CA VAL A 196 -14.11 24.01 1.22
C VAL A 196 -15.08 25.18 1.33
N ASP A 197 -16.04 25.08 2.24
CA ASP A 197 -16.95 26.18 2.57
C ASP A 197 -17.03 26.39 4.09
N GLU A 198 -17.37 27.60 4.51
CA GLU A 198 -17.39 27.97 5.94
C GLU A 198 -18.40 27.15 6.74
N GLN A 199 -19.57 26.88 6.19
CA GLN A 199 -20.64 26.15 6.89
C GLN A 199 -20.20 24.70 7.23
N MET A 200 -19.57 24.01 6.27
CA MET A 200 -19.03 22.67 6.51
C MET A 200 -17.92 22.69 7.56
N MET A 201 -17.02 23.70 7.46
CA MET A 201 -15.91 23.82 8.38
C MET A 201 -16.37 24.12 9.80
N ASP A 202 -17.40 24.95 9.96
CA ASP A 202 -18.01 25.27 11.26
C ASP A 202 -18.71 24.04 11.86
N GLU A 203 -19.40 23.26 11.04
CA GLU A 203 -20.06 22.02 11.47
C GLU A 203 -19.04 21.01 12.00
N ILE A 204 -17.95 20.73 11.23
CA ILE A 204 -16.93 19.80 11.67
C ILE A 204 -16.20 20.32 12.93
N ALA A 205 -15.96 21.65 13.00
CA ALA A 205 -15.37 22.27 14.18
C ALA A 205 -16.29 22.15 15.40
N ALA A 206 -17.61 22.31 15.24
CA ALA A 206 -18.57 22.12 16.31
C ALA A 206 -18.61 20.64 16.80
N VAL A 207 -18.60 19.66 15.89
CA VAL A 207 -18.47 18.25 16.24
C VAL A 207 -17.16 18.02 17.02
N LYS A 208 -16.02 18.51 16.49
CA LYS A 208 -14.71 18.40 17.16
C LYS A 208 -14.73 18.98 18.57
N ALA A 209 -15.25 20.19 18.74
CA ALA A 209 -15.34 20.86 20.04
C ALA A 209 -16.21 20.09 21.03
N LYS A 210 -17.31 19.48 20.55
CA LYS A 210 -18.26 18.74 21.41
C LYS A 210 -17.72 17.40 21.89
N VAL A 211 -17.12 16.60 21.00
CA VAL A 211 -16.68 15.24 21.35
C VAL A 211 -15.22 15.20 21.82
N ASN A 212 -14.46 16.28 21.63
CA ASN A 212 -13.04 16.38 21.97
C ASN A 212 -12.25 15.12 21.54
N PRO A 213 -12.10 14.90 20.22
CA PRO A 213 -11.50 13.67 19.70
C PRO A 213 -10.04 13.54 20.13
N HIS A 214 -9.60 12.32 20.36
CA HIS A 214 -8.20 11.99 20.67
C HIS A 214 -7.33 12.00 19.41
N GLU A 215 -7.99 11.89 18.25
CA GLU A 215 -7.34 11.91 16.94
C GLU A 215 -8.31 12.52 15.93
N THR A 216 -7.87 13.53 15.18
CA THR A 216 -8.57 14.09 14.03
C THR A 216 -7.76 13.78 12.77
N LEU A 217 -8.32 13.01 11.85
CA LEU A 217 -7.65 12.60 10.63
C LEU A 217 -8.26 13.32 9.42
N PHE A 218 -7.41 14.01 8.68
CA PHE A 218 -7.76 14.63 7.42
C PHE A 218 -7.54 13.65 6.27
N VAL A 219 -8.60 13.29 5.57
CA VAL A 219 -8.58 12.35 4.43
C VAL A 219 -8.61 13.10 3.12
N VAL A 220 -7.61 12.86 2.28
CA VAL A 220 -7.45 13.52 1.00
C VAL A 220 -7.10 12.54 -0.11
N ASP A 221 -7.61 12.81 -1.31
CA ASP A 221 -7.30 12.06 -2.53
C ASP A 221 -5.91 12.49 -3.06
N SER A 222 -4.96 11.56 -3.09
CA SER A 222 -3.58 11.84 -3.54
C SER A 222 -3.51 12.23 -5.03
N MET A 223 -4.48 11.78 -5.84
CA MET A 223 -4.52 12.06 -7.27
C MET A 223 -4.82 13.53 -7.62
N THR A 224 -5.32 14.31 -6.66
CA THR A 224 -5.63 15.74 -6.86
C THR A 224 -4.38 16.64 -6.82
N GLY A 225 -3.18 16.08 -6.58
CA GLY A 225 -1.91 16.80 -6.68
C GLY A 225 -1.83 18.02 -5.77
N GLN A 226 -1.58 19.21 -6.32
CA GLN A 226 -1.43 20.45 -5.55
C GLN A 226 -2.73 20.86 -4.84
N ASP A 227 -3.91 20.51 -5.38
CA ASP A 227 -5.20 20.82 -4.73
C ASP A 227 -5.36 20.06 -3.42
N ALA A 228 -4.80 18.85 -3.31
CA ALA A 228 -4.73 18.11 -2.04
C ALA A 228 -4.00 18.95 -0.97
N VAL A 229 -2.90 19.59 -1.34
CA VAL A 229 -2.07 20.39 -0.44
C VAL A 229 -2.79 21.66 0.00
N ASN A 230 -3.43 22.36 -0.95
CA ASN A 230 -4.21 23.59 -0.68
C ASN A 230 -5.39 23.29 0.25
N THR A 231 -6.09 22.17 -0.02
CA THR A 231 -7.21 21.72 0.82
C THR A 231 -6.73 21.35 2.22
N ALA A 232 -5.61 20.63 2.33
CA ALA A 232 -5.03 20.27 3.62
C ALA A 232 -4.70 21.50 4.46
N LYS A 233 -4.15 22.54 3.83
CA LYS A 233 -3.87 23.80 4.51
C LYS A 233 -5.15 24.44 5.06
N ALA A 234 -6.19 24.58 4.24
CA ALA A 234 -7.46 25.19 4.67
C ALA A 234 -8.09 24.41 5.83
N PHE A 235 -8.08 23.08 5.78
CA PHE A 235 -8.57 22.24 6.88
C PHE A 235 -7.69 22.35 8.13
N ASN A 236 -6.36 22.41 7.98
CA ASN A 236 -5.46 22.55 9.12
C ASN A 236 -5.63 23.90 9.84
N ASP A 237 -5.75 24.97 9.09
CA ASP A 237 -5.93 26.33 9.64
C ASP A 237 -7.22 26.43 10.48
N ARG A 238 -8.28 25.66 10.15
CA ARG A 238 -9.57 25.69 10.87
C ARG A 238 -9.70 24.60 11.94
N LEU A 239 -9.24 23.40 11.67
CA LEU A 239 -9.48 22.23 12.52
C LEU A 239 -8.27 21.82 13.34
N ASP A 240 -7.05 22.25 12.97
CA ASP A 240 -5.81 21.78 13.60
C ASP A 240 -5.83 20.23 13.76
N PHE A 241 -5.91 19.51 12.66
CA PHE A 241 -5.98 18.05 12.66
C PHE A 241 -4.66 17.40 13.07
N ASP A 242 -4.70 16.14 13.52
CA ASP A 242 -3.54 15.45 14.10
C ASP A 242 -2.75 14.61 13.07
N GLY A 243 -3.35 14.32 11.93
CA GLY A 243 -2.69 13.54 10.89
C GLY A 243 -3.43 13.53 9.57
N VAL A 244 -2.70 13.17 8.52
CA VAL A 244 -3.19 13.09 7.13
C VAL A 244 -3.33 11.62 6.72
N VAL A 245 -4.35 11.35 5.94
CA VAL A 245 -4.57 10.07 5.26
C VAL A 245 -4.61 10.31 3.77
N LEU A 246 -3.71 9.67 3.02
CA LEU A 246 -3.69 9.72 1.57
C LEU A 246 -4.47 8.52 1.01
N THR A 247 -5.55 8.78 0.29
CA THR A 247 -6.32 7.74 -0.41
C THR A 247 -5.94 7.68 -1.88
N LYS A 248 -6.30 6.58 -2.55
CA LYS A 248 -6.09 6.34 -3.98
C LYS A 248 -4.64 6.45 -4.43
N LEU A 249 -3.71 6.14 -3.52
CA LEU A 249 -2.28 6.25 -3.80
C LEU A 249 -1.80 5.22 -4.84
N ASP A 250 -2.53 4.13 -5.03
CA ASP A 250 -2.35 3.13 -6.09
C ASP A 250 -2.50 3.72 -7.49
N GLY A 251 -3.41 4.69 -7.68
CA GLY A 251 -3.61 5.44 -8.93
C GLY A 251 -2.67 6.64 -9.10
N ASP A 252 -1.97 7.07 -8.06
CA ASP A 252 -1.08 8.23 -8.12
C ASP A 252 0.29 7.85 -8.70
N THR A 253 0.53 8.27 -9.94
CA THR A 253 1.82 8.08 -10.62
C THR A 253 2.82 9.20 -10.36
N ARG A 254 2.37 10.34 -9.81
CA ARG A 254 3.18 11.55 -9.59
C ARG A 254 3.77 11.61 -8.18
N GLY A 255 2.93 11.39 -7.15
CA GLY A 255 3.36 11.37 -5.76
C GLY A 255 3.55 12.73 -5.09
N GLY A 256 3.18 13.81 -5.77
CA GLY A 256 3.41 15.18 -5.29
C GLY A 256 2.71 15.50 -3.98
N ALA A 257 1.49 15.00 -3.79
CA ALA A 257 0.76 15.20 -2.54
C ALA A 257 1.51 14.56 -1.34
N ALA A 258 2.00 13.33 -1.49
CA ALA A 258 2.75 12.63 -0.44
C ALA A 258 4.05 13.36 -0.06
N LEU A 259 4.73 13.96 -1.04
CA LEU A 259 5.97 14.69 -0.83
C LEU A 259 5.75 16.09 -0.25
N THR A 260 4.61 16.74 -0.53
CA THR A 260 4.42 18.16 -0.26
C THR A 260 3.59 18.43 0.98
N ILE A 261 2.57 17.59 1.25
CA ILE A 261 1.51 17.90 2.21
C ILE A 261 2.06 18.14 3.63
N ARG A 262 2.98 17.31 4.09
CA ARG A 262 3.58 17.45 5.41
C ARG A 262 4.34 18.76 5.57
N SER A 263 5.12 19.17 4.58
CA SER A 263 5.92 20.39 4.63
C SER A 263 5.07 21.67 4.64
N VAL A 264 3.80 21.56 4.21
CA VAL A 264 2.86 22.70 4.17
C VAL A 264 2.02 22.80 5.44
N VAL A 265 1.57 21.65 6.00
CA VAL A 265 0.68 21.66 7.16
C VAL A 265 1.37 21.28 8.47
N ASP A 266 2.62 20.83 8.40
CA ASP A 266 3.42 20.34 9.54
C ASP A 266 2.70 19.24 10.36
N LYS A 267 1.92 18.40 9.67
CA LYS A 267 1.21 17.27 10.27
C LYS A 267 1.66 15.98 9.61
N PRO A 268 1.84 14.88 10.39
CA PRO A 268 2.31 13.62 9.85
C PRO A 268 1.27 12.96 8.95
N ILE A 269 1.75 12.30 7.90
CA ILE A 269 0.92 11.33 7.18
C ILE A 269 0.93 10.05 8.02
N LYS A 270 -0.26 9.53 8.35
CA LYS A 270 -0.39 8.34 9.22
C LYS A 270 -0.76 7.08 8.45
N PHE A 271 -1.64 7.22 7.44
CA PHE A 271 -2.14 6.08 6.67
C PHE A 271 -2.16 6.38 5.18
N VAL A 272 -2.11 5.30 4.38
CA VAL A 272 -2.28 5.32 2.94
C VAL A 272 -3.26 4.25 2.49
N GLY A 273 -4.21 4.63 1.64
CA GLY A 273 -5.11 3.71 0.95
C GLY A 273 -4.53 3.28 -0.38
N LEU A 274 -4.42 1.96 -0.57
CA LEU A 274 -3.76 1.31 -1.70
C LEU A 274 -4.74 0.45 -2.51
N GLY A 275 -5.88 1.00 -2.88
CA GLY A 275 -6.92 0.29 -3.63
C GLY A 275 -8.26 0.20 -2.91
N GLU A 276 -9.23 -0.50 -3.49
CA GLU A 276 -10.62 -0.54 -3.02
C GLU A 276 -10.89 -1.56 -1.91
N LYS A 277 -10.10 -2.63 -1.81
CA LYS A 277 -10.30 -3.70 -0.83
C LYS A 277 -10.23 -3.20 0.61
N MET A 278 -11.00 -3.82 1.52
CA MET A 278 -11.05 -3.41 2.93
C MET A 278 -9.74 -3.65 3.71
N ASP A 279 -8.88 -4.50 3.23
CA ASP A 279 -7.53 -4.74 3.75
C ASP A 279 -6.44 -3.86 3.11
N ALA A 280 -6.79 -3.08 2.05
CA ALA A 280 -5.87 -2.20 1.36
C ALA A 280 -5.70 -0.86 2.10
N LEU A 281 -5.23 -0.92 3.35
CA LEU A 281 -4.84 0.19 4.20
C LEU A 281 -3.49 -0.12 4.82
N ASP A 282 -2.49 0.73 4.57
CA ASP A 282 -1.17 0.60 5.17
C ASP A 282 -0.83 1.81 6.06
N ILE A 283 0.02 1.59 7.06
CA ILE A 283 0.65 2.67 7.82
C ILE A 283 1.66 3.37 6.91
N PHE A 284 1.72 4.69 6.99
CA PHE A 284 2.69 5.46 6.22
C PHE A 284 4.07 5.41 6.85
N TYR A 285 5.02 4.80 6.16
CA TYR A 285 6.42 4.75 6.54
C TYR A 285 7.25 5.61 5.58
N PRO A 286 7.70 6.83 5.96
CA PRO A 286 8.45 7.74 5.07
C PRO A 286 9.64 7.08 4.36
N LYS A 287 10.45 6.32 5.08
CA LYS A 287 11.64 5.64 4.53
C LYS A 287 11.26 4.59 3.47
N ARG A 288 10.24 3.75 3.73
CA ARG A 288 9.74 2.78 2.74
C ARG A 288 9.15 3.46 1.51
N MET A 289 8.52 4.61 1.71
CA MET A 289 7.98 5.40 0.62
C MET A 289 9.09 6.00 -0.24
N ALA A 290 10.17 6.49 0.37
CA ALA A 290 11.38 6.93 -0.33
C ALA A 290 12.03 5.79 -1.13
N ASP A 291 12.11 4.56 -0.57
CA ASP A 291 12.57 3.37 -1.29
C ASP A 291 11.72 3.08 -2.53
N ARG A 292 10.38 3.14 -2.41
CA ARG A 292 9.46 2.96 -3.55
C ARG A 292 9.66 4.02 -4.62
N ILE A 293 9.77 5.30 -4.24
CA ILE A 293 10.01 6.43 -5.14
C ILE A 293 11.32 6.27 -5.91
N LEU A 294 12.35 5.73 -5.27
CA LEU A 294 13.67 5.50 -5.90
C LEU A 294 13.78 4.18 -6.67
N GLY A 295 12.67 3.43 -6.79
CA GLY A 295 12.67 2.13 -7.47
C GLY A 295 13.49 1.04 -6.75
N MET A 296 13.80 1.24 -5.48
CA MET A 296 14.55 0.29 -4.65
C MET A 296 13.67 -0.85 -4.12
N GLY A 297 12.36 -0.78 -4.36
CA GLY A 297 11.37 -1.74 -3.86
C GLY A 297 11.04 -1.51 -2.39
N ASP A 298 10.15 -2.34 -1.86
CA ASP A 298 9.77 -2.33 -0.44
C ASP A 298 9.78 -3.77 0.10
N ILE A 299 10.97 -4.30 0.25
CA ILE A 299 11.18 -5.69 0.72
C ILE A 299 10.61 -5.89 2.11
N VAL A 300 10.65 -4.88 2.97
CA VAL A 300 10.15 -4.99 4.35
C VAL A 300 8.64 -5.21 4.35
N THR A 301 7.88 -4.38 3.65
CA THR A 301 6.43 -4.57 3.49
C THR A 301 6.10 -5.91 2.83
N LEU A 302 6.87 -6.34 1.83
CA LEU A 302 6.67 -7.64 1.18
C LEU A 302 6.85 -8.79 2.18
N VAL A 303 7.90 -8.75 3.00
CA VAL A 303 8.17 -9.75 4.04
C VAL A 303 7.09 -9.74 5.13
N GLU A 304 6.66 -8.55 5.58
CA GLU A 304 5.57 -8.41 6.56
C GLU A 304 4.25 -9.01 6.02
N LYS A 305 3.85 -8.66 4.79
CA LYS A 305 2.67 -9.24 4.13
C LYS A 305 2.80 -10.76 3.96
N ALA A 306 3.99 -11.24 3.62
CA ALA A 306 4.24 -12.67 3.56
C ALA A 306 4.08 -13.32 4.94
N GLN A 307 4.67 -12.77 5.99
CA GLN A 307 4.56 -13.30 7.35
C GLN A 307 3.13 -13.33 7.89
N GLU A 308 2.31 -12.34 7.55
CA GLU A 308 0.89 -12.30 7.95
C GLU A 308 0.04 -13.39 7.30
N GLN A 309 0.39 -13.78 6.07
CA GLN A 309 -0.37 -14.78 5.29
C GLN A 309 0.17 -16.20 5.42
N PHE A 310 1.42 -16.35 5.87
CA PHE A 310 2.04 -17.68 6.03
C PHE A 310 1.87 -18.17 7.46
N ASP A 311 1.03 -19.20 7.63
CA ASP A 311 0.98 -19.99 8.84
C ASP A 311 2.28 -20.82 8.95
N ALA A 312 3.01 -20.65 10.06
CA ALA A 312 4.26 -21.35 10.31
C ALA A 312 4.09 -22.90 10.29
N GLU A 313 2.92 -23.40 10.70
CA GLU A 313 2.60 -24.84 10.61
C GLU A 313 2.41 -25.28 9.16
N GLU A 314 1.70 -24.49 8.34
CA GLU A 314 1.52 -24.81 6.91
C GLU A 314 2.85 -24.78 6.16
N ALA A 315 3.70 -23.79 6.44
CA ALA A 315 5.05 -23.73 5.88
C ALA A 315 5.91 -24.94 6.26
N SER A 316 5.82 -25.41 7.52
CA SER A 316 6.52 -26.61 7.98
C SER A 316 5.99 -27.88 7.29
N LYS A 317 4.65 -28.01 7.14
CA LYS A 317 4.00 -29.13 6.43
C LYS A 317 4.41 -29.15 4.96
N LEU A 318 4.42 -27.98 4.29
CA LEU A 318 4.84 -27.84 2.91
C LEU A 318 6.31 -28.24 2.72
N LYS A 319 7.21 -27.78 3.60
CA LYS A 319 8.62 -28.16 3.58
C LYS A 319 8.82 -29.67 3.70
N LYS A 320 8.06 -30.36 4.57
CA LYS A 320 8.09 -31.81 4.72
C LYS A 320 7.59 -32.52 3.45
N LYS A 321 6.50 -32.04 2.83
CA LYS A 321 5.97 -32.60 1.57
C LYS A 321 6.96 -32.46 0.42
N LEU A 322 7.59 -31.26 0.28
CA LEU A 322 8.62 -31.02 -0.73
C LEU A 322 9.83 -31.96 -0.57
N ALA A 323 10.29 -32.16 0.67
CA ALA A 323 11.38 -33.10 0.97
C ALA A 323 11.04 -34.54 0.61
N LYS A 324 9.77 -34.96 0.76
CA LYS A 324 9.27 -36.29 0.42
C LYS A 324 8.82 -36.44 -1.04
N ASN A 325 8.90 -35.40 -1.85
CA ASN A 325 8.40 -35.36 -3.23
C ASN A 325 6.88 -35.58 -3.34
N GLU A 326 6.12 -35.14 -2.34
CA GLU A 326 4.66 -35.28 -2.21
C GLU A 326 3.93 -33.97 -2.55
N PHE A 327 4.61 -32.96 -3.13
CA PHE A 327 4.02 -31.69 -3.60
C PHE A 327 3.06 -31.97 -4.76
N ASN A 328 1.82 -31.49 -4.64
CA ASN A 328 0.74 -31.80 -5.57
C ASN A 328 -0.06 -30.54 -5.99
N PHE A 329 -1.07 -30.68 -6.87
CA PHE A 329 -1.86 -29.55 -7.35
C PHE A 329 -2.72 -28.87 -6.27
N ASN A 330 -3.11 -29.57 -5.21
CA ASN A 330 -3.80 -28.95 -4.08
C ASN A 330 -2.86 -27.99 -3.34
N ASP A 331 -1.60 -28.38 -3.14
CA ASP A 331 -0.59 -27.55 -2.52
C ASP A 331 -0.24 -26.33 -3.41
N PHE A 332 -0.16 -26.55 -4.71
CA PHE A 332 0.08 -25.51 -5.70
C PHE A 332 -1.06 -24.48 -5.73
N LEU A 333 -2.31 -24.93 -5.73
CA LEU A 333 -3.50 -24.07 -5.68
C LEU A 333 -3.52 -23.21 -4.40
N LYS A 334 -3.20 -23.82 -3.25
CA LYS A 334 -3.09 -23.09 -1.98
C LYS A 334 -2.04 -21.98 -2.04
N GLN A 335 -0.87 -22.25 -2.64
CA GLN A 335 0.18 -21.24 -2.82
C GLN A 335 -0.31 -20.06 -3.68
N ILE A 336 -1.01 -20.33 -4.79
CA ILE A 336 -1.60 -19.29 -5.64
C ILE A 336 -2.61 -18.47 -4.87
N GLN A 337 -3.49 -19.11 -4.10
CA GLN A 337 -4.49 -18.41 -3.28
C GLN A 337 -3.85 -17.56 -2.19
N GLN A 338 -2.76 -18.01 -1.57
CA GLN A 338 -1.99 -17.21 -0.60
C GLN A 338 -1.38 -15.98 -1.26
N ILE A 339 -0.78 -16.11 -2.44
CA ILE A 339 -0.24 -14.97 -3.19
C ILE A 339 -1.34 -13.96 -3.53
N LYS A 340 -2.51 -14.43 -3.99
CA LYS A 340 -3.67 -13.55 -4.26
C LYS A 340 -4.15 -12.78 -3.02
N ARG A 341 -4.05 -13.37 -1.84
CA ARG A 341 -4.42 -12.71 -0.57
C ARG A 341 -3.42 -11.63 -0.14
N MET A 342 -2.17 -11.70 -0.59
CA MET A 342 -1.14 -10.68 -0.29
C MET A 342 -1.36 -9.36 -1.06
N GLY A 343 -2.20 -9.35 -2.08
CA GLY A 343 -2.48 -8.19 -2.93
C GLY A 343 -2.40 -8.51 -4.41
N SER A 344 -2.42 -7.48 -5.27
CA SER A 344 -2.23 -7.68 -6.71
C SER A 344 -0.78 -8.10 -6.98
N ILE A 345 -0.57 -8.91 -8.02
CA ILE A 345 0.78 -9.35 -8.39
C ILE A 345 1.64 -8.17 -8.83
N LYS A 346 1.02 -7.16 -9.44
CA LYS A 346 1.67 -5.91 -9.80
C LYS A 346 2.23 -5.20 -8.57
N ASP A 347 1.45 -5.09 -7.51
CA ASP A 347 1.89 -4.45 -6.26
C ASP A 347 3.03 -5.24 -5.61
N LEU A 348 2.92 -6.57 -5.61
CA LEU A 348 3.98 -7.44 -5.07
C LEU A 348 5.26 -7.37 -5.89
N ALA A 349 5.16 -7.34 -7.23
CA ALA A 349 6.29 -7.19 -8.12
C ALA A 349 6.97 -5.82 -7.95
N ALA A 350 6.19 -4.75 -7.78
CA ALA A 350 6.71 -3.41 -7.54
C ALA A 350 7.49 -3.29 -6.21
N MET A 351 7.23 -4.18 -5.24
CA MET A 351 7.99 -4.23 -3.97
C MET A 351 9.37 -4.90 -4.13
N ILE A 352 9.63 -5.59 -5.24
CA ILE A 352 10.90 -6.28 -5.49
C ILE A 352 11.81 -5.37 -6.32
N PRO A 353 13.06 -5.08 -5.86
CA PRO A 353 14.00 -4.25 -6.60
C PRO A 353 14.25 -4.77 -8.02
N GLY A 354 14.05 -3.91 -9.02
CA GLY A 354 14.30 -4.23 -10.43
C GLY A 354 13.16 -4.98 -11.14
N MET A 355 12.06 -5.32 -10.47
CA MET A 355 10.85 -5.91 -11.08
C MET A 355 9.75 -4.90 -11.37
N ASN A 356 9.93 -3.64 -11.00
CA ASN A 356 9.01 -2.52 -11.26
C ASN A 356 8.82 -2.17 -12.76
N LYS A 357 9.53 -2.86 -13.67
CA LYS A 357 9.44 -2.68 -15.13
C LYS A 357 8.56 -3.72 -15.84
N ILE A 358 7.91 -4.59 -15.07
CA ILE A 358 6.96 -5.55 -15.66
C ILE A 358 5.75 -4.73 -16.12
N SER A 359 5.47 -4.74 -17.42
CA SER A 359 4.33 -4.02 -17.99
C SER A 359 3.01 -4.67 -17.58
N ASP A 360 1.91 -3.91 -17.62
CA ASP A 360 0.57 -4.46 -17.34
C ASP A 360 0.20 -5.58 -18.33
N GLU A 361 0.79 -5.56 -19.54
CA GLU A 361 0.61 -6.59 -20.58
C GLU A 361 1.33 -7.91 -20.21
N ASP A 362 2.35 -7.87 -19.33
CA ASP A 362 3.10 -9.05 -18.90
C ASP A 362 2.45 -9.75 -17.69
N ILE A 363 1.49 -9.11 -17.01
CA ILE A 363 0.78 -9.65 -15.85
C ILE A 363 -0.66 -9.95 -16.23
N ASP A 364 -0.89 -11.17 -16.68
CA ASP A 364 -2.23 -11.66 -16.97
C ASP A 364 -2.91 -12.15 -15.67
N GLU A 365 -3.72 -11.29 -15.05
CA GLU A 365 -4.54 -11.67 -13.88
C GLU A 365 -5.57 -12.76 -14.24
N ASP A 366 -5.99 -12.85 -15.50
CA ASP A 366 -6.90 -13.89 -15.99
C ASP A 366 -6.22 -15.26 -16.09
N ALA A 367 -4.88 -15.29 -16.22
CA ALA A 367 -4.12 -16.55 -16.16
C ALA A 367 -4.33 -17.29 -14.84
N PHE A 368 -4.52 -16.57 -13.72
CA PHE A 368 -4.82 -17.21 -12.43
C PHE A 368 -6.22 -17.82 -12.40
N LYS A 369 -7.21 -17.21 -13.04
CA LYS A 369 -8.56 -17.76 -13.17
C LYS A 369 -8.52 -19.04 -14.00
N SER A 370 -7.76 -19.03 -15.10
CA SER A 370 -7.55 -20.21 -15.94
C SER A 370 -6.89 -21.36 -15.16
N ILE A 371 -5.86 -21.06 -14.37
CA ILE A 371 -5.19 -22.05 -13.52
C ILE A 371 -6.16 -22.65 -12.48
N GLU A 372 -6.95 -21.83 -11.79
CA GLU A 372 -7.96 -22.27 -10.83
C GLU A 372 -9.03 -23.15 -11.51
N ALA A 373 -9.51 -22.77 -12.70
CA ALA A 373 -10.48 -23.53 -13.47
C ALA A 373 -9.92 -24.89 -13.91
N ILE A 374 -8.68 -24.94 -14.40
CA ILE A 374 -8.00 -26.16 -14.80
C ILE A 374 -7.84 -27.11 -13.62
N ILE A 375 -7.32 -26.63 -12.47
CA ILE A 375 -7.16 -27.45 -11.27
C ILE A 375 -8.55 -27.85 -10.71
N GLY A 376 -9.54 -26.93 -10.76
CA GLY A 376 -10.92 -27.21 -10.39
C GLY A 376 -11.56 -28.36 -11.17
N SER A 377 -11.20 -28.49 -12.45
CA SER A 377 -11.68 -29.56 -13.35
C SER A 377 -10.96 -30.89 -13.20
N MET A 378 -9.89 -30.96 -12.40
CA MET A 378 -9.23 -32.22 -12.05
C MET A 378 -10.00 -32.96 -10.97
N THR A 379 -10.02 -34.29 -11.03
CA THR A 379 -10.51 -35.11 -9.92
C THR A 379 -9.57 -35.04 -8.71
N PRO A 380 -10.01 -35.38 -7.48
CA PRO A 380 -9.14 -35.40 -6.31
C PRO A 380 -7.87 -36.25 -6.53
N ALA A 381 -7.99 -37.45 -7.12
CA ALA A 381 -6.86 -38.34 -7.41
C ALA A 381 -5.86 -37.71 -8.41
N GLU A 382 -6.33 -36.92 -9.38
CA GLU A 382 -5.48 -36.21 -10.37
C GLU A 382 -4.75 -35.03 -9.73
N ARG A 383 -5.39 -34.33 -8.78
CA ARG A 383 -4.76 -33.26 -8.02
C ARG A 383 -3.67 -33.79 -7.08
N GLU A 384 -3.91 -34.95 -6.44
CA GLU A 384 -2.95 -35.59 -5.53
C GLU A 384 -1.78 -36.23 -6.26
N ASN A 385 -2.04 -36.84 -7.43
CA ASN A 385 -1.00 -37.54 -8.20
C ASN A 385 -0.93 -37.01 -9.65
N PRO A 386 -0.13 -35.95 -9.92
CA PRO A 386 0.02 -35.39 -11.26
C PRO A 386 0.51 -36.38 -12.33
N LYS A 387 1.16 -37.48 -11.93
CA LYS A 387 1.72 -38.49 -12.86
C LYS A 387 0.68 -39.29 -13.62
N ILE A 388 -0.56 -39.35 -13.13
CA ILE A 388 -1.65 -40.06 -13.82
C ILE A 388 -2.28 -39.27 -14.97
N LEU A 389 -1.88 -37.99 -15.18
CA LEU A 389 -2.43 -37.10 -16.22
C LEU A 389 -1.96 -37.50 -17.64
N ASN A 390 -2.66 -38.47 -18.24
CA ASN A 390 -2.45 -38.85 -19.62
C ASN A 390 -3.20 -37.94 -20.60
N GLY A 391 -3.01 -38.14 -21.91
CA GLY A 391 -3.58 -37.31 -22.96
C GLY A 391 -5.11 -37.22 -22.94
N SER A 392 -5.83 -38.32 -22.61
CA SER A 392 -7.29 -38.31 -22.56
C SER A 392 -7.81 -37.53 -21.34
N ARG A 393 -7.14 -37.62 -20.19
CA ARG A 393 -7.47 -36.84 -19.00
C ARG A 393 -7.22 -35.37 -19.21
N ARG A 394 -6.11 -34.97 -19.85
CA ARG A 394 -5.80 -33.58 -20.19
C ARG A 394 -6.86 -32.97 -21.11
N ARG A 395 -7.36 -33.72 -22.12
CA ARG A 395 -8.47 -33.26 -22.97
C ARG A 395 -9.76 -33.03 -22.18
N ARG A 396 -10.12 -33.95 -21.31
CA ARG A 396 -11.31 -33.84 -20.44
C ARG A 396 -11.19 -32.61 -19.51
N ILE A 397 -10.02 -32.39 -18.92
CA ILE A 397 -9.75 -31.25 -18.04
C ILE A 397 -9.87 -29.96 -18.86
N ALA A 398 -9.31 -29.87 -20.05
CA ALA A 398 -9.42 -28.72 -20.94
C ALA A 398 -10.90 -28.39 -21.27
N MET A 399 -11.69 -29.39 -21.64
CA MET A 399 -13.12 -29.22 -21.88
C MET A 399 -13.88 -28.75 -20.64
N GLY A 400 -13.56 -29.32 -19.45
CA GLY A 400 -14.24 -28.98 -18.20
C GLY A 400 -13.90 -27.60 -17.66
N SER A 401 -12.69 -27.10 -17.95
CA SER A 401 -12.23 -25.77 -17.54
C SER A 401 -12.53 -24.66 -18.54
N GLY A 402 -13.02 -24.99 -19.74
CA GLY A 402 -13.22 -24.01 -20.81
C GLY A 402 -11.92 -23.45 -21.40
N THR A 403 -10.80 -24.21 -21.23
CA THR A 403 -9.47 -23.81 -21.71
C THR A 403 -8.96 -24.76 -22.80
N ASP A 404 -7.87 -24.37 -23.48
CA ASP A 404 -7.24 -25.22 -24.48
C ASP A 404 -6.31 -26.27 -23.85
N ILE A 405 -6.14 -27.41 -24.54
CA ILE A 405 -5.20 -28.47 -24.12
C ILE A 405 -3.76 -27.94 -24.01
N VAL A 406 -3.41 -26.89 -24.75
CA VAL A 406 -2.11 -26.22 -24.71
C VAL A 406 -1.91 -25.55 -23.34
N GLU A 407 -2.95 -24.88 -22.81
CA GLU A 407 -2.91 -24.24 -21.50
C GLU A 407 -2.79 -25.29 -20.39
N VAL A 408 -3.53 -26.39 -20.47
CA VAL A 408 -3.39 -27.51 -19.52
C VAL A 408 -1.96 -28.05 -19.52
N ASN A 409 -1.35 -28.25 -20.69
CA ASN A 409 0.03 -28.72 -20.80
C ASN A 409 1.03 -27.68 -20.26
N ARG A 410 0.80 -26.37 -20.49
CA ARG A 410 1.61 -25.29 -19.94
C ARG A 410 1.57 -25.29 -18.43
N LEU A 411 0.38 -25.42 -17.82
CA LEU A 411 0.22 -25.50 -16.37
C LEU A 411 0.96 -26.70 -15.78
N ILE A 412 0.85 -27.90 -16.38
CA ILE A 412 1.55 -29.07 -15.90
C ILE A 412 3.07 -28.85 -15.92
N LYS A 413 3.61 -28.26 -17.01
CA LYS A 413 5.02 -27.93 -17.13
C LYS A 413 5.46 -26.90 -16.06
N GLN A 414 4.70 -25.83 -15.87
CA GLN A 414 4.96 -24.82 -14.83
C GLN A 414 4.95 -25.42 -13.42
N PHE A 415 3.99 -26.31 -13.14
CA PHE A 415 3.92 -27.04 -11.89
C PHE A 415 5.19 -27.88 -11.64
N GLU A 416 5.65 -28.63 -12.66
CA GLU A 416 6.85 -29.46 -12.56
C GLU A 416 8.11 -28.61 -12.33
N GLU A 417 8.26 -27.49 -13.03
CA GLU A 417 9.37 -26.55 -12.88
C GLU A 417 9.37 -25.90 -11.50
N THR A 418 8.19 -25.44 -11.03
CA THR A 418 8.02 -24.86 -9.69
C THR A 418 8.35 -25.88 -8.60
N SER A 419 7.86 -27.12 -8.73
CA SER A 419 8.13 -28.18 -7.79
C SER A 419 9.64 -28.51 -7.71
N LYS A 420 10.34 -28.55 -8.83
CA LYS A 420 11.81 -28.73 -8.88
C LYS A 420 12.55 -27.59 -8.21
N MET A 421 12.14 -26.33 -8.49
CA MET A 421 12.77 -25.14 -7.92
C MET A 421 12.59 -25.10 -6.39
N MET A 422 11.38 -25.32 -5.90
CA MET A 422 11.08 -25.34 -4.46
C MET A 422 11.87 -26.44 -3.73
N ARG A 423 12.01 -27.61 -4.35
CA ARG A 423 12.80 -28.70 -3.80
C ARG A 423 14.29 -28.34 -3.69
N LEU A 424 14.86 -27.68 -4.70
CA LEU A 424 16.24 -27.20 -4.66
C LEU A 424 16.46 -26.20 -3.53
N MET A 425 15.49 -25.33 -3.26
CA MET A 425 15.55 -24.37 -2.15
C MET A 425 15.54 -25.08 -0.78
N THR A 426 14.73 -26.12 -0.62
CA THR A 426 14.58 -26.81 0.67
C THR A 426 15.73 -27.76 1.01
N THR A 427 16.48 -28.27 0.02
CA THR A 427 17.56 -29.25 0.20
C THR A 427 18.98 -28.63 0.28
N GLY A 428 19.12 -27.35 0.64
CA GLY A 428 20.42 -26.71 0.82
C GLY A 428 21.08 -26.21 -0.48
N GLY A 429 20.37 -26.25 -1.61
CA GLY A 429 20.84 -25.81 -2.93
C GLY A 429 20.93 -24.32 -3.16
N ALA A 430 20.71 -23.47 -2.15
CA ALA A 430 20.75 -22.02 -2.29
C ALA A 430 22.08 -21.51 -2.88
N LYS A 431 23.21 -22.12 -2.51
CA LYS A 431 24.54 -21.79 -3.11
C LYS A 431 24.63 -22.16 -4.60
N LYS A 432 24.07 -23.31 -5.01
CA LYS A 432 24.03 -23.74 -6.42
C LYS A 432 23.11 -22.85 -7.25
N MET A 433 21.99 -22.41 -6.68
CA MET A 433 21.04 -21.51 -7.37
C MET A 433 21.62 -20.12 -7.60
N MET A 434 22.37 -19.57 -6.63
CA MET A 434 23.08 -18.31 -6.81
C MET A 434 24.15 -18.40 -7.92
N GLN A 435 24.82 -19.53 -8.05
CA GLN A 435 25.75 -19.79 -9.16
C GLN A 435 25.05 -19.93 -10.52
N MET A 436 23.88 -20.59 -10.59
CA MET A 436 23.08 -20.70 -11.81
C MET A 436 22.52 -19.34 -12.27
N MET A 437 21.99 -18.53 -11.34
CA MET A 437 21.50 -17.19 -11.66
C MET A 437 22.65 -16.27 -12.13
N SER A 438 23.83 -16.39 -11.56
CA SER A 438 25.00 -15.63 -12.01
C SER A 438 25.49 -16.02 -13.41
N GLN A 439 25.30 -17.28 -13.81
CA GLN A 439 25.61 -17.77 -15.16
C GLN A 439 24.56 -17.36 -16.21
N MET A 440 23.26 -17.31 -15.85
CA MET A 440 22.21 -16.80 -16.74
C MET A 440 22.33 -15.28 -17.00
N ARG A 441 22.90 -14.53 -16.06
CA ARG A 441 23.15 -13.09 -16.24
C ARG A 441 24.34 -12.76 -17.16
N ARG A 442 25.15 -13.77 -17.54
CA ARG A 442 26.32 -13.63 -18.41
C ARG A 442 26.09 -14.07 -19.86
N ARG A 443 24.89 -14.53 -20.16
CA ARG A 443 24.41 -14.78 -21.53
C ARG A 443 23.35 -13.73 -21.91
#